data_78c57ff0c0f17708eb444a517ff9403b
#
_entry.id   78c57ff0c0f17708eb444a517ff9403b
#
_cell.length_a   1.000
_cell.length_b   1.000
_cell.length_c   1.000
_cell.angle_alpha   90.00
_cell.angle_beta   90.00
_cell.angle_gamma   90.00
#
_symmetry.space_group_name_H-M   'P 1'
#
loop_
_entity.id
_entity.type
_entity.pdbx_description
1 polymer ?
#
loop_
_entity_poly.entity_id
_entity_poly.type
_entity_poly.pdbx_seq_one_letter_code
_entity_poly.pdbx_strand_id
1 'polypeptide(L)'
;MSKPINIIVIESLPLVMEGLTGIFAKSSARFRLLFAESLDEAEMLYLKQKCPVIIVNPVVFYTNPKLFNTVKMKFDQVKWIALVFNWHNPAILTLFDAQISAADTPKTVEATLNKLLDEEGETGQNVLQEILSGREIDVLKLLATGLANKEIADELNISIHTVISHRKNISQKTGIKSVSGLTIYAVTQKLISIDSVKE
;
A
#
# COMPACT_ATOMS: atom_id res chain seq x y z
N MET A 1 -8.93 -2.58 -31.31
CA MET A 1 -7.80 -2.30 -30.36
C MET A 1 -8.42 -1.84 -29.04
N SER A 2 -8.10 -2.47 -27.92
CA SER A 2 -8.58 -2.06 -26.61
C SER A 2 -8.00 -0.69 -26.25
N LYS A 3 -8.78 0.14 -25.54
CA LYS A 3 -8.35 1.46 -25.07
C LYS A 3 -7.15 1.27 -24.09
N PRO A 4 -6.08 2.06 -24.21
CA PRO A 4 -4.96 1.94 -23.27
C PRO A 4 -5.39 2.24 -21.83
N ILE A 5 -4.80 1.52 -20.88
CA ILE A 5 -5.02 1.72 -19.46
C ILE A 5 -4.12 2.88 -19.02
N ASN A 6 -4.73 3.93 -18.48
CA ASN A 6 -3.99 5.06 -17.95
C ASN A 6 -3.40 4.71 -16.56
N ILE A 7 -2.13 5.04 -16.36
CA ILE A 7 -1.39 4.89 -15.11
C ILE A 7 -0.88 6.26 -14.70
N ILE A 8 -1.18 6.70 -13.49
CA ILE A 8 -0.58 7.93 -12.94
C ILE A 8 0.79 7.58 -12.35
N VAL A 9 1.79 8.37 -12.66
CA VAL A 9 3.13 8.27 -12.09
C VAL A 9 3.44 9.56 -11.35
N ILE A 10 3.61 9.46 -10.02
CA ILE A 10 3.98 10.60 -9.19
C ILE A 10 5.51 10.61 -9.08
N GLU A 11 6.14 11.42 -9.92
CA GLU A 11 7.59 11.56 -10.01
C GLU A 11 7.94 12.91 -10.66
N SER A 12 8.97 13.57 -10.12
CA SER A 12 9.46 14.86 -10.61
C SER A 12 10.84 14.80 -11.27
N LEU A 13 11.53 13.64 -11.21
CA LEU A 13 12.86 13.49 -11.79
C LEU A 13 12.78 13.15 -13.28
N PRO A 14 13.25 14.03 -14.20
CA PRO A 14 13.13 13.80 -15.64
C PRO A 14 13.76 12.48 -16.11
N LEU A 15 14.92 12.10 -15.55
CA LEU A 15 15.58 10.84 -15.90
C LEU A 15 14.70 9.63 -15.60
N VAL A 16 13.97 9.66 -14.51
CA VAL A 16 13.06 8.57 -14.11
C VAL A 16 11.85 8.54 -15.03
N MET A 17 11.28 9.71 -15.33
CA MET A 17 10.14 9.84 -16.23
C MET A 17 10.47 9.32 -17.65
N GLU A 18 11.62 9.68 -18.19
CA GLU A 18 12.12 9.18 -19.47
C GLU A 18 12.40 7.68 -19.45
N GLY A 19 13.01 7.18 -18.35
CA GLY A 19 13.27 5.76 -18.16
C GLY A 19 11.97 4.95 -18.15
N LEU A 20 10.98 5.37 -17.39
CA LEU A 20 9.66 4.72 -17.35
C LEU A 20 8.97 4.79 -18.72
N THR A 21 9.00 5.96 -19.36
CA THR A 21 8.44 6.10 -20.72
C THR A 21 9.07 5.13 -21.69
N GLY A 22 10.40 4.98 -21.65
CA GLY A 22 11.14 4.03 -22.49
C GLY A 22 10.83 2.56 -22.18
N ILE A 23 10.61 2.21 -20.92
CA ILE A 23 10.17 0.87 -20.48
C ILE A 23 8.79 0.56 -21.05
N PHE A 24 7.84 1.47 -20.86
CA PHE A 24 6.44 1.28 -21.25
C PHE A 24 6.24 1.36 -22.76
N ALA A 25 7.07 2.10 -23.51
CA ALA A 25 7.04 2.11 -24.96
C ALA A 25 7.47 0.78 -25.59
N LYS A 26 8.27 -0.02 -24.87
CA LYS A 26 8.71 -1.37 -25.31
C LYS A 26 7.76 -2.47 -24.86
N SER A 27 6.90 -2.23 -23.89
CA SER A 27 5.81 -3.12 -23.52
C SER A 27 4.66 -2.98 -24.52
N SER A 28 3.75 -3.94 -24.55
CA SER A 28 2.57 -3.84 -25.41
C SER A 28 1.88 -2.48 -25.20
N ALA A 29 1.36 -1.86 -26.27
CA ALA A 29 0.70 -0.54 -26.26
C ALA A 29 -0.56 -0.46 -25.34
N ARG A 30 -0.61 -1.31 -24.31
CA ARG A 30 -1.70 -1.47 -23.33
C ARG A 30 -1.73 -0.36 -22.29
N PHE A 31 -0.58 0.26 -21.97
CA PHE A 31 -0.45 1.23 -20.89
C PHE A 31 -0.09 2.63 -21.39
N ARG A 32 -0.66 3.65 -20.76
CA ARG A 32 -0.35 5.06 -21.01
C ARG A 32 0.00 5.73 -19.69
N LEU A 33 1.20 6.31 -19.59
CA LEU A 33 1.66 7.04 -18.42
C LEU A 33 1.14 8.48 -18.43
N LEU A 34 0.69 8.93 -17.26
CA LEU A 34 0.31 10.31 -16.96
C LEU A 34 1.16 10.74 -15.76
N PHE A 35 2.05 11.69 -15.98
CA PHE A 35 2.94 12.16 -14.93
C PHE A 35 2.30 13.25 -14.09
N ALA A 36 2.58 13.21 -12.79
CA ALA A 36 2.23 14.20 -11.80
C ALA A 36 3.48 14.51 -10.93
N GLU A 37 3.70 15.75 -10.58
CA GLU A 37 4.81 16.16 -9.73
C GLU A 37 4.48 16.11 -8.24
N SER A 38 3.17 15.97 -7.91
CA SER A 38 2.67 15.96 -6.53
C SER A 38 1.43 15.08 -6.37
N LEU A 39 1.08 14.80 -5.09
CA LEU A 39 -0.16 14.10 -4.75
C LEU A 39 -1.41 14.89 -5.17
N ASP A 40 -1.37 16.23 -5.04
CA ASP A 40 -2.51 17.09 -5.42
C ASP A 40 -2.74 17.05 -6.93
N GLU A 41 -1.69 17.07 -7.72
CA GLU A 41 -1.79 16.94 -9.17
C GLU A 41 -2.29 15.55 -9.58
N ALA A 42 -1.80 14.50 -8.91
CA ALA A 42 -2.27 13.14 -9.13
C ALA A 42 -3.77 13.00 -8.81
N GLU A 43 -4.26 13.67 -7.75
CA GLU A 43 -5.69 13.74 -7.42
C GLU A 43 -6.49 14.37 -8.56
N MET A 44 -6.01 15.48 -9.12
CA MET A 44 -6.67 16.14 -10.24
C MET A 44 -6.71 15.26 -11.51
N LEU A 45 -5.60 14.57 -11.79
CA LEU A 45 -5.55 13.64 -12.93
C LEU A 45 -6.50 12.45 -12.75
N TYR A 46 -6.56 11.89 -11.54
CA TYR A 46 -7.46 10.79 -11.22
C TYR A 46 -8.93 11.19 -11.39
N LEU A 47 -9.33 12.35 -10.89
CA LEU A 47 -10.71 12.85 -11.03
C LEU A 47 -11.13 13.00 -12.51
N LYS A 48 -10.18 13.37 -13.39
CA LYS A 48 -10.42 13.50 -14.82
C LYS A 48 -10.46 12.18 -15.59
N GLN A 49 -9.63 11.22 -15.22
CA GLN A 49 -9.38 10.03 -16.04
C GLN A 49 -9.59 8.68 -15.35
N LYS A 50 -9.83 8.66 -14.03
CA LYS A 50 -10.08 7.45 -13.21
C LYS A 50 -9.08 6.32 -13.51
N CYS A 51 -7.81 6.57 -13.24
CA CYS A 51 -6.74 5.60 -13.48
C CYS A 51 -6.77 4.48 -12.43
N PRO A 52 -6.68 3.20 -12.82
CA PRO A 52 -6.74 2.09 -11.87
C PRO A 52 -5.43 1.90 -11.09
N VAL A 53 -4.33 2.49 -11.54
CA VAL A 53 -2.99 2.32 -10.96
C VAL A 53 -2.31 3.66 -10.76
N ILE A 54 -1.66 3.82 -9.61
CA ILE A 54 -0.74 4.93 -9.30
C ILE A 54 0.62 4.32 -8.96
N ILE A 55 1.67 4.77 -9.65
CA ILE A 55 3.07 4.47 -9.34
C ILE A 55 3.66 5.69 -8.64
N VAL A 56 4.31 5.50 -7.51
CA VAL A 56 4.88 6.61 -6.73
C VAL A 56 6.14 6.21 -5.98
N ASN A 57 7.10 7.13 -5.90
CA ASN A 57 8.26 6.94 -5.02
C ASN A 57 7.81 7.03 -3.55
N PRO A 58 8.11 6.04 -2.70
CA PRO A 58 7.74 6.04 -1.28
C PRO A 58 8.24 7.25 -0.48
N VAL A 59 9.19 8.03 -1.01
CA VAL A 59 9.65 9.30 -0.40
C VAL A 59 8.48 10.26 -0.17
N VAL A 60 7.45 10.24 -1.01
CA VAL A 60 6.23 11.05 -0.85
C VAL A 60 5.55 10.79 0.50
N PHE A 61 5.58 9.54 1.00
CA PHE A 61 5.07 9.22 2.34
C PHE A 61 5.89 9.89 3.44
N TYR A 62 7.23 9.92 3.32
CA TYR A 62 8.08 10.52 4.34
C TYR A 62 7.93 12.04 4.40
N THR A 63 7.69 12.69 3.26
CA THR A 63 7.54 14.16 3.18
C THR A 63 6.20 14.62 3.72
N ASN A 64 5.11 13.89 3.44
CA ASN A 64 3.76 14.24 3.92
C ASN A 64 2.88 13.01 4.16
N PRO A 65 3.08 12.29 5.29
CA PRO A 65 2.33 11.07 5.59
C PRO A 65 0.82 11.30 5.70
N LYS A 66 0.40 12.46 6.22
CA LYS A 66 -1.03 12.79 6.37
C LYS A 66 -1.71 12.95 5.00
N LEU A 67 -1.10 13.71 4.11
CA LEU A 67 -1.65 13.93 2.78
C LEU A 67 -1.68 12.61 1.99
N PHE A 68 -0.59 11.84 2.03
CA PHE A 68 -0.54 10.53 1.37
C PHE A 68 -1.68 9.62 1.81
N ASN A 69 -1.89 9.46 3.12
CA ASN A 69 -2.97 8.63 3.66
C ASN A 69 -4.35 9.16 3.25
N THR A 70 -4.55 10.49 3.29
CA THR A 70 -5.82 11.11 2.88
C THR A 70 -6.14 10.81 1.41
N VAL A 71 -5.17 11.00 0.53
CA VAL A 71 -5.34 10.75 -0.92
C VAL A 71 -5.53 9.25 -1.17
N LYS A 72 -4.76 8.39 -0.50
CA LYS A 72 -4.91 6.94 -0.64
C LYS A 72 -6.29 6.45 -0.19
N MET A 73 -6.83 6.99 0.88
CA MET A 73 -8.18 6.64 1.35
C MET A 73 -9.29 7.11 0.41
N LYS A 74 -9.13 8.26 -0.24
CA LYS A 74 -10.08 8.75 -1.26
C LYS A 74 -10.12 7.85 -2.50
N PHE A 75 -9.02 7.16 -2.80
CA PHE A 75 -8.84 6.31 -3.98
C PHE A 75 -8.74 4.84 -3.60
N ASP A 76 -9.74 4.35 -2.90
CA ASP A 76 -9.82 2.99 -2.34
C ASP A 76 -9.79 1.88 -3.41
N GLN A 77 -10.19 2.18 -4.64
CA GLN A 77 -10.18 1.25 -5.77
C GLN A 77 -8.88 1.31 -6.59
N VAL A 78 -7.97 2.24 -6.27
CA VAL A 78 -6.71 2.40 -7.00
C VAL A 78 -5.65 1.49 -6.42
N LYS A 79 -4.92 0.80 -7.28
CA LYS A 79 -3.72 0.04 -6.89
C LYS A 79 -2.51 0.96 -6.82
N TRP A 80 -1.84 0.96 -5.67
CA TRP A 80 -0.69 1.80 -5.41
C TRP A 80 0.60 0.98 -5.52
N ILE A 81 1.50 1.36 -6.41
CA ILE A 81 2.78 0.69 -6.66
C ILE A 81 3.92 1.57 -6.14
N ALA A 82 4.77 1.01 -5.31
CA ALA A 82 6.01 1.67 -4.88
C ALA A 82 7.06 1.61 -5.99
N LEU A 83 7.59 2.76 -6.40
CA LEU A 83 8.74 2.86 -7.29
C LEU A 83 10.02 2.99 -6.45
N VAL A 84 10.79 1.91 -6.35
CA VAL A 84 11.90 1.76 -5.40
C VAL A 84 13.25 1.90 -6.10
N PHE A 85 14.02 2.92 -5.73
CA PHE A 85 15.40 3.13 -6.22
C PHE A 85 16.44 2.76 -5.19
N ASN A 86 16.11 2.95 -3.90
CA ASN A 86 16.99 2.78 -2.77
C ASN A 86 16.31 1.93 -1.70
N TRP A 87 17.05 1.62 -0.64
CA TRP A 87 16.47 0.97 0.53
C TRP A 87 15.38 1.84 1.15
N HIS A 88 14.23 1.24 1.41
CA HIS A 88 13.13 1.82 2.17
C HIS A 88 12.79 0.95 3.37
N ASN A 89 12.19 1.55 4.40
CA ASN A 89 11.68 0.80 5.52
C ASN A 89 10.61 -0.20 5.03
N PRO A 90 10.77 -1.51 5.27
CA PRO A 90 9.80 -2.52 4.84
C PRO A 90 8.36 -2.21 5.27
N ALA A 91 8.16 -1.61 6.46
CA ALA A 91 6.84 -1.21 6.94
C ALA A 91 6.14 -0.17 6.05
N ILE A 92 6.90 0.68 5.36
CA ILE A 92 6.31 1.66 4.43
C ILE A 92 5.94 0.97 3.12
N LEU A 93 6.75 0.01 2.69
CA LEU A 93 6.46 -0.73 1.46
C LEU A 93 5.18 -1.57 1.58
N THR A 94 4.79 -1.99 2.79
CA THR A 94 3.50 -2.68 3.02
C THR A 94 2.27 -1.79 2.80
N LEU A 95 2.45 -0.48 2.71
CA LEU A 95 1.37 0.43 2.33
C LEU A 95 1.02 0.37 0.84
N PHE A 96 1.81 -0.32 0.03
CA PHE A 96 1.64 -0.43 -1.41
C PHE A 96 1.19 -1.83 -1.81
N ASP A 97 0.40 -1.92 -2.86
CA ASP A 97 -0.12 -3.19 -3.39
C ASP A 97 0.95 -4.00 -4.13
N ALA A 98 1.97 -3.33 -4.67
CA ALA A 98 3.16 -3.94 -5.28
C ALA A 98 4.35 -2.99 -5.26
N GLN A 99 5.50 -3.51 -5.72
CA GLN A 99 6.73 -2.75 -5.87
C GLN A 99 7.29 -2.93 -7.27
N ILE A 100 7.88 -1.86 -7.79
CA ILE A 100 8.72 -1.85 -9.00
C ILE A 100 10.07 -1.30 -8.60
N SER A 101 11.13 -2.05 -8.88
CA SER A 101 12.51 -1.65 -8.61
C SER A 101 13.14 -1.03 -9.85
N ALA A 102 14.10 -0.13 -9.66
CA ALA A 102 14.94 0.40 -10.74
C ALA A 102 15.75 -0.70 -11.46
N ALA A 103 15.91 -1.87 -10.86
CA ALA A 103 16.59 -3.03 -11.45
C ALA A 103 15.65 -3.94 -12.25
N ASP A 104 14.33 -3.69 -12.24
CA ASP A 104 13.36 -4.54 -12.91
C ASP A 104 13.43 -4.39 -14.43
N THR A 105 13.26 -5.52 -15.10
CA THR A 105 13.17 -5.53 -16.57
C THR A 105 11.78 -5.05 -17.04
N PRO A 106 11.64 -4.57 -18.30
CA PRO A 106 10.32 -4.23 -18.86
C PRO A 106 9.30 -5.35 -18.70
N LYS A 107 9.71 -6.61 -18.88
CA LYS A 107 8.84 -7.79 -18.71
C LYS A 107 8.37 -7.96 -17.27
N THR A 108 9.24 -7.74 -16.28
CA THR A 108 8.90 -7.83 -14.86
C THR A 108 7.89 -6.75 -14.49
N VAL A 109 8.11 -5.51 -14.94
CA VAL A 109 7.19 -4.38 -14.72
C VAL A 109 5.81 -4.68 -15.31
N GLU A 110 5.76 -5.16 -16.56
CA GLU A 110 4.50 -5.52 -17.22
C GLU A 110 3.78 -6.68 -16.51
N ALA A 111 4.51 -7.70 -16.06
CA ALA A 111 3.95 -8.83 -15.31
C ALA A 111 3.34 -8.37 -13.98
N THR A 112 4.01 -7.47 -13.26
CA THR A 112 3.50 -6.89 -12.01
C THR A 112 2.19 -6.13 -12.24
N LEU A 113 2.13 -5.31 -13.29
CA LEU A 113 0.91 -4.56 -13.62
C LEU A 113 -0.24 -5.47 -14.05
N ASN A 114 0.03 -6.45 -14.89
CA ASN A 114 -1.00 -7.38 -15.33
C ASN A 114 -1.56 -8.18 -14.16
N LYS A 115 -0.69 -8.69 -13.29
CA LYS A 115 -1.12 -9.40 -12.06
C LYS A 115 -2.05 -8.53 -11.21
N LEU A 116 -1.70 -7.27 -10.95
CA LEU A 116 -2.52 -6.37 -10.15
C LEU A 116 -3.87 -6.01 -10.78
N LEU A 117 -3.92 -5.94 -12.11
CA LEU A 117 -5.14 -5.59 -12.84
C LEU A 117 -6.04 -6.80 -13.10
N ASP A 118 -5.47 -8.01 -13.17
CA ASP A 118 -6.22 -9.25 -13.37
C ASP A 118 -6.79 -9.78 -12.03
N GLU A 119 -6.25 -9.33 -10.89
CA GLU A 119 -6.75 -9.66 -9.53
C GLU A 119 -8.02 -8.89 -9.13
N GLU A 120 -8.85 -8.42 -10.07
CA GLU A 120 -10.17 -7.80 -9.77
C GLU A 120 -11.17 -8.75 -9.06
N GLY A 121 -10.72 -9.91 -8.56
CA GLY A 121 -11.55 -10.90 -7.86
C GLY A 121 -11.06 -11.36 -6.48
N GLU A 122 -9.82 -11.10 -6.09
CA GLU A 122 -9.31 -11.54 -4.78
C GLU A 122 -8.71 -10.38 -3.99
N THR A 123 -9.51 -9.89 -3.05
CA THR A 123 -9.21 -8.86 -2.05
C THR A 123 -7.86 -9.06 -1.35
N GLY A 124 -7.19 -7.94 -1.03
CA GLY A 124 -5.88 -7.80 -0.36
C GLY A 124 -5.64 -8.57 0.96
N GLN A 125 -6.31 -9.69 1.19
CA GLN A 125 -6.09 -10.58 2.32
C GLN A 125 -4.84 -11.45 2.19
N ASN A 126 -4.36 -11.73 0.95
CA ASN A 126 -3.23 -12.65 0.75
C ASN A 126 -1.86 -12.05 1.11
N VAL A 127 -1.64 -10.74 0.90
CA VAL A 127 -0.33 -10.11 1.22
C VAL A 127 -0.12 -9.99 2.73
N LEU A 128 -1.19 -9.82 3.51
CA LEU A 128 -1.11 -9.76 4.98
C LEU A 128 -0.79 -11.11 5.60
N GLN A 129 -1.27 -12.21 5.00
CA GLN A 129 -0.97 -13.57 5.49
C GLN A 129 0.49 -13.98 5.27
N GLU A 130 1.20 -13.34 4.30
CA GLU A 130 2.65 -13.55 4.13
C GLU A 130 3.48 -12.81 5.19
N ILE A 131 2.98 -11.68 5.74
CA ILE A 131 3.71 -10.84 6.71
C ILE A 131 3.29 -11.17 8.14
N LEU A 132 1.98 -11.17 8.43
CA LEU A 132 1.42 -11.43 9.74
C LEU A 132 0.68 -12.78 9.74
N SER A 133 0.90 -13.58 10.76
CA SER A 133 0.12 -14.80 10.96
C SER A 133 -1.35 -14.46 11.27
N GLY A 134 -2.27 -15.39 11.05
CA GLY A 134 -3.69 -15.21 11.35
C GLY A 134 -3.94 -14.72 12.79
N ARG A 135 -3.19 -15.25 13.78
CA ARG A 135 -3.27 -14.82 15.18
C ARG A 135 -2.74 -13.41 15.41
N GLU A 136 -1.72 -12.98 14.69
CA GLU A 136 -1.21 -11.61 14.74
C GLU A 136 -2.23 -10.64 14.11
N ILE A 137 -2.93 -11.04 13.07
CA ILE A 137 -4.02 -10.26 12.46
C ILE A 137 -5.19 -10.11 13.45
N ASP A 138 -5.60 -11.17 14.14
CA ASP A 138 -6.67 -11.11 15.14
C ASP A 138 -6.32 -10.14 16.28
N VAL A 139 -5.09 -10.24 16.81
CA VAL A 139 -4.59 -9.32 17.84
C VAL A 139 -4.53 -7.89 17.32
N LEU A 140 -4.09 -7.67 16.08
CA LEU A 140 -4.00 -6.34 15.47
C LEU A 140 -5.37 -5.70 15.30
N LYS A 141 -6.38 -6.46 14.85
CA LYS A 141 -7.77 -5.98 14.72
C LYS A 141 -8.30 -5.46 16.05
N LEU A 142 -8.22 -6.27 17.10
CA LEU A 142 -8.71 -5.92 18.42
C LEU A 142 -7.92 -4.76 19.06
N LEU A 143 -6.60 -4.71 18.84
CA LEU A 143 -5.77 -3.60 19.27
C LEU A 143 -6.19 -2.29 18.60
N ALA A 144 -6.49 -2.34 17.31
CA ALA A 144 -6.85 -1.17 16.52
C ALA A 144 -8.27 -0.65 16.85
N THR A 145 -9.15 -1.48 17.41
CA THR A 145 -10.43 -1.04 17.97
C THR A 145 -10.34 -0.47 19.39
N GLY A 146 -9.11 -0.36 19.94
CA GLY A 146 -8.87 0.28 21.24
C GLY A 146 -8.89 -0.65 22.45
N LEU A 147 -8.99 -1.99 22.27
CA LEU A 147 -8.99 -2.93 23.39
C LEU A 147 -7.64 -2.98 24.10
N ALA A 148 -7.69 -3.07 25.43
CA ALA A 148 -6.50 -3.30 26.25
C ALA A 148 -6.02 -4.75 26.16
N ASN A 149 -4.74 -5.02 26.47
CA ASN A 149 -4.17 -6.36 26.38
C ASN A 149 -4.96 -7.44 27.12
N LYS A 150 -5.59 -7.09 28.24
CA LYS A 150 -6.41 -8.00 29.04
C LYS A 150 -7.69 -8.37 28.28
N GLU A 151 -8.36 -7.38 27.71
CA GLU A 151 -9.59 -7.58 26.93
C GLU A 151 -9.32 -8.40 25.65
N ILE A 152 -8.17 -8.14 24.97
CA ILE A 152 -7.73 -8.94 23.84
C ILE A 152 -7.45 -10.40 24.25
N ALA A 153 -6.82 -10.59 25.41
CA ALA A 153 -6.53 -11.92 25.94
C ALA A 153 -7.82 -12.71 26.21
N ASP A 154 -8.80 -12.05 26.84
CA ASP A 154 -10.11 -12.63 27.15
C ASP A 154 -10.87 -12.95 25.86
N GLU A 155 -10.92 -12.03 24.88
CA GLU A 155 -11.61 -12.20 23.60
C GLU A 155 -11.03 -13.34 22.76
N LEU A 156 -9.71 -13.46 22.72
CA LEU A 156 -9.01 -14.48 21.93
C LEU A 156 -8.74 -15.78 22.69
N ASN A 157 -9.14 -15.84 23.97
CA ASN A 157 -8.94 -16.99 24.86
C ASN A 157 -7.44 -17.42 24.94
N ILE A 158 -6.56 -16.44 25.16
CA ILE A 158 -5.11 -16.61 25.30
C ILE A 158 -4.59 -15.85 26.52
N SER A 159 -3.32 -16.09 26.93
CA SER A 159 -2.74 -15.34 28.02
C SER A 159 -2.38 -13.89 27.62
N ILE A 160 -2.39 -12.96 28.59
CA ILE A 160 -1.92 -11.58 28.39
C ILE A 160 -0.47 -11.56 27.88
N HIS A 161 0.38 -12.46 28.36
CA HIS A 161 1.75 -12.61 27.91
C HIS A 161 1.83 -13.00 26.41
N THR A 162 0.90 -13.83 25.95
CA THR A 162 0.80 -14.21 24.55
C THR A 162 0.38 -13.00 23.68
N VAL A 163 -0.55 -12.18 24.15
CA VAL A 163 -0.92 -10.92 23.47
C VAL A 163 0.27 -9.99 23.34
N ILE A 164 1.03 -9.79 24.45
CA ILE A 164 2.23 -8.95 24.43
C ILE A 164 3.27 -9.48 23.43
N SER A 165 3.45 -10.79 23.36
CA SER A 165 4.36 -11.43 22.39
C SER A 165 3.91 -11.20 20.94
N HIS A 166 2.62 -11.37 20.66
CA HIS A 166 2.06 -11.06 19.33
C HIS A 166 2.24 -9.60 18.95
N ARG A 167 1.97 -8.65 19.87
CA ARG A 167 2.19 -7.21 19.63
C ARG A 167 3.65 -6.89 19.33
N LYS A 168 4.59 -7.52 20.04
CA LYS A 168 6.02 -7.38 19.76
C LYS A 168 6.36 -7.88 18.36
N ASN A 169 5.87 -9.04 17.98
CA ASN A 169 6.06 -9.60 16.64
C ASN A 169 5.44 -8.73 15.56
N ILE A 170 4.20 -8.25 15.76
CA ILE A 170 3.54 -7.31 14.85
C ILE A 170 4.44 -6.07 14.66
N SER A 171 4.91 -5.45 15.76
CA SER A 171 5.81 -4.30 15.69
C SER A 171 7.12 -4.59 14.98
N GLN A 172 7.70 -5.76 15.16
CA GLN A 172 8.92 -6.17 14.47
C GLN A 172 8.67 -6.38 12.97
N LYS A 173 7.60 -7.06 12.62
CA LYS A 173 7.25 -7.39 11.24
C LYS A 173 6.77 -6.17 10.43
N THR A 174 6.00 -5.27 11.06
CA THR A 174 5.49 -4.04 10.41
C THR A 174 6.44 -2.85 10.53
N GLY A 175 7.41 -2.89 11.45
CA GLY A 175 8.27 -1.75 11.79
C GLY A 175 7.55 -0.65 12.58
N ILE A 176 6.26 -0.81 12.89
CA ILE A 176 5.42 0.20 13.54
C ILE A 176 5.38 -0.06 15.05
N LYS A 177 5.82 0.92 15.85
CA LYS A 177 5.91 0.76 17.32
C LYS A 177 4.73 1.37 18.08
N SER A 178 4.07 2.40 17.53
CA SER A 178 2.96 3.08 18.20
C SER A 178 1.63 2.39 17.93
N VAL A 179 0.74 2.40 18.91
CA VAL A 179 -0.63 1.86 18.77
C VAL A 179 -1.38 2.61 17.69
N SER A 180 -1.31 3.95 17.68
CA SER A 180 -1.94 4.78 16.66
C SER A 180 -1.44 4.45 15.24
N GLY A 181 -0.14 4.19 15.08
CA GLY A 181 0.42 3.74 13.81
C GLY A 181 -0.11 2.37 13.38
N LEU A 182 -0.25 1.42 14.32
CA LEU A 182 -0.83 0.11 14.07
C LEU A 182 -2.33 0.20 13.75
N THR A 183 -3.07 1.13 14.35
CA THR A 183 -4.47 1.41 14.01
C THR A 183 -4.59 1.92 12.57
N ILE A 184 -3.78 2.90 12.18
CA ILE A 184 -3.73 3.40 10.80
C ILE A 184 -3.37 2.26 9.83
N TYR A 185 -2.41 1.43 10.19
CA TYR A 185 -2.03 0.27 9.41
C TYR A 185 -3.20 -0.70 9.22
N ALA A 186 -3.92 -1.04 10.30
CA ALA A 186 -5.07 -1.95 10.25
C ALA A 186 -6.21 -1.41 9.35
N VAL A 187 -6.49 -0.10 9.42
CA VAL A 187 -7.48 0.56 8.56
C VAL A 187 -7.01 0.55 7.10
N THR A 188 -5.76 0.92 6.84
CA THR A 188 -5.18 0.97 5.49
C THR A 188 -5.19 -0.41 4.82
N GLN A 189 -4.96 -1.46 5.61
CA GLN A 189 -5.02 -2.86 5.16
C GLN A 189 -6.45 -3.43 5.14
N LYS A 190 -7.47 -2.58 5.33
CA LYS A 190 -8.90 -2.97 5.35
C LYS A 190 -9.22 -4.09 6.37
N LEU A 191 -8.41 -4.22 7.42
CA LEU A 191 -8.64 -5.19 8.50
C LEU A 191 -9.81 -4.77 9.40
N ILE A 192 -9.99 -3.45 9.56
CA ILE A 192 -11.09 -2.81 10.27
C ILE A 192 -11.58 -1.59 9.50
N SER A 193 -12.83 -1.18 9.71
CA SER A 193 -13.34 0.11 9.22
C SER A 193 -12.96 1.25 10.17
N ILE A 194 -12.92 2.48 9.65
CA ILE A 194 -12.67 3.68 10.47
C ILE A 194 -13.71 3.82 11.59
N ASP A 195 -14.97 3.48 11.29
CA ASP A 195 -16.08 3.56 12.26
C ASP A 195 -15.95 2.57 13.42
N SER A 196 -15.05 1.59 13.30
CA SER A 196 -14.78 0.58 14.35
C SER A 196 -13.75 1.04 15.38
N VAL A 197 -13.08 2.17 15.16
CA VAL A 197 -12.06 2.73 16.07
C VAL A 197 -12.78 3.52 17.16
N LYS A 198 -12.73 3.04 18.43
CA LYS A 198 -13.25 3.79 19.58
C LYS A 198 -12.35 5.00 19.85
N GLU A 199 -12.98 6.16 20.13
CA GLU A 199 -12.32 7.34 20.65
C GLU A 199 -11.68 7.11 22.03
#